data_6d249b5e8c8142bb7901193145bf18fc
#
_entry.id   6d249b5e8c8142bb7901193145bf18fc
#
_cell.length_a   1.000
_cell.length_b   1.000
_cell.length_c   1.000
_cell.angle_alpha   90.00
_cell.angle_beta   90.00
_cell.angle_gamma   90.00
#
_symmetry.space_group_name_H-M   'P 1'
#
loop_
_entity.id
_entity.type
_entity.pdbx_description
1 polymer ?
#
loop_
_entity_poly.entity_id
_entity_poly.type
_entity_poly.pdbx_seq_one_letter_code
_entity_poly.pdbx_strand_id
1 'polypeptide(L)'
;MNAQRKTRTAWLRAGAIVAIALLAASAAQAQVPPEIAAQLRQIGTGVCVPETAKIYRPLQPKAPYPGVTVVRDIPYAQDPRTIMDVFAPEKGGGSRPVLVYVSGGGGDKIVSGPDGDAFYDNIMLWAVKNGMTGVNMQRRGGFGGGGLAWDDPAKDVGLVVDWIRKNITKYKGNPNRIFLWADSAGNGPVSTYAAHPEIHGENGAAVKGIVLMSSPNFNILPETAPAPGQGGRGGANAAAGPGGFGNCGRPPAEAGAGGAGRGGGRGAGGAPPAGGGGRGGAAATPADPATQLTRSNLTGLAIGKIAVFLGWGELDPPNIITFDEALKNALCKTGRCPTTAFFKDHSHVSLVFSPNTADNSVTGPILKWMKSVK
;
A
#
# COMPACT_ATOMS: atom_id res chain seq x y z
N MET A 1 -12.68 68.50 -0.66
CA MET A 1 -12.47 67.40 0.30
C MET A 1 -13.24 66.15 -0.03
N ASN A 2 -13.99 65.98 -1.13
CA ASN A 2 -14.85 64.79 -1.40
C ASN A 2 -14.30 63.85 -2.45
N ALA A 3 -13.21 64.09 -3.15
CA ALA A 3 -12.65 63.21 -4.17
C ALA A 3 -11.73 62.12 -3.59
N GLN A 4 -11.02 62.37 -2.50
CA GLN A 4 -10.10 61.39 -1.89
C GLN A 4 -10.80 60.28 -1.08
N ARG A 5 -12.04 60.48 -0.66
CA ARG A 5 -12.80 59.42 0.07
C ARG A 5 -13.35 58.33 -0.84
N LYS A 6 -13.66 58.66 -2.12
CA LYS A 6 -14.21 57.68 -3.06
C LYS A 6 -13.16 56.66 -3.59
N THR A 7 -11.90 57.11 -3.70
CA THR A 7 -10.82 56.22 -4.17
C THR A 7 -10.38 55.18 -3.13
N ARG A 8 -10.36 55.54 -1.83
CA ARG A 8 -9.99 54.59 -0.77
C ARG A 8 -10.99 53.43 -0.61
N THR A 9 -12.28 53.69 -0.81
CA THR A 9 -13.33 52.65 -0.71
C THR A 9 -13.30 51.68 -1.89
N ALA A 10 -12.88 52.11 -3.07
CA ALA A 10 -12.74 51.27 -4.24
C ALA A 10 -11.57 50.26 -4.11
N TRP A 11 -10.45 50.73 -3.56
CA TRP A 11 -9.27 49.88 -3.33
C TRP A 11 -9.49 48.82 -2.23
N LEU A 12 -10.25 49.12 -1.19
CA LEU A 12 -10.60 48.20 -0.12
C LEU A 12 -11.55 47.10 -0.62
N ARG A 13 -12.46 47.43 -1.55
CA ARG A 13 -13.36 46.40 -2.14
C ARG A 13 -12.65 45.49 -3.15
N ALA A 14 -11.72 46.02 -3.93
CA ALA A 14 -10.92 45.20 -4.85
C ALA A 14 -9.96 44.30 -4.11
N GLY A 15 -9.34 44.76 -3.02
CA GLY A 15 -8.47 43.93 -2.18
C GLY A 15 -9.20 42.79 -1.47
N ALA A 16 -10.44 43.01 -1.02
CA ALA A 16 -11.25 41.96 -0.37
C ALA A 16 -11.71 40.87 -1.35
N ILE A 17 -12.03 41.23 -2.59
CA ILE A 17 -12.43 40.23 -3.62
C ILE A 17 -11.26 39.37 -4.05
N VAL A 18 -10.05 39.94 -4.18
CA VAL A 18 -8.84 39.18 -4.52
C VAL A 18 -8.43 38.25 -3.37
N ALA A 19 -8.56 38.69 -2.11
CA ALA A 19 -8.26 37.84 -0.95
C ALA A 19 -9.24 36.69 -0.80
N ILE A 20 -10.53 36.86 -1.11
CA ILE A 20 -11.54 35.79 -1.08
C ILE A 20 -11.31 34.78 -2.23
N ALA A 21 -10.90 35.26 -3.41
CA ALA A 21 -10.56 34.37 -4.53
C ALA A 21 -9.29 33.52 -4.26
N LEU A 22 -8.29 34.08 -3.56
CA LEU A 22 -7.08 33.37 -3.14
C LEU A 22 -7.35 32.34 -2.02
N LEU A 23 -8.32 32.59 -1.15
CA LEU A 23 -8.72 31.66 -0.09
C LEU A 23 -9.59 30.50 -0.64
N ALA A 24 -10.34 30.72 -1.71
CA ALA A 24 -11.12 29.67 -2.37
C ALA A 24 -10.27 28.71 -3.21
N ALA A 25 -9.07 29.12 -3.64
CA ALA A 25 -8.16 28.25 -4.42
C ALA A 25 -7.39 27.24 -3.58
N SER A 26 -7.50 27.26 -2.24
CA SER A 26 -6.67 26.41 -1.35
C SER A 26 -7.33 25.12 -0.86
N ALA A 27 -8.48 24.73 -1.39
CA ALA A 27 -9.21 23.54 -0.95
C ALA A 27 -9.62 22.57 -2.08
N ALA A 28 -9.04 22.67 -3.26
CA ALA A 28 -9.17 21.58 -4.23
C ALA A 28 -8.32 20.41 -3.70
N GLN A 29 -8.94 19.55 -2.87
CA GLN A 29 -8.37 18.24 -2.61
C GLN A 29 -8.15 17.59 -3.96
N ALA A 30 -6.93 17.12 -4.19
CA ALA A 30 -6.65 16.33 -5.38
C ALA A 30 -7.68 15.20 -5.46
N GLN A 31 -8.40 15.16 -6.56
CA GLN A 31 -9.43 14.15 -6.82
C GLN A 31 -8.97 13.27 -7.96
N VAL A 32 -9.43 12.03 -7.94
CA VAL A 32 -9.28 11.13 -9.09
C VAL A 32 -9.90 11.82 -10.32
N PRO A 33 -9.22 11.89 -11.47
CA PRO A 33 -9.82 12.42 -12.69
C PRO A 33 -11.19 11.77 -12.97
N PRO A 34 -12.23 12.54 -13.30
CA PRO A 34 -13.60 12.03 -13.37
C PRO A 34 -13.78 10.82 -14.29
N GLU A 35 -13.05 10.79 -15.41
CA GLU A 35 -13.07 9.69 -16.37
C GLU A 35 -12.44 8.41 -15.81
N ILE A 36 -11.39 8.54 -14.99
CA ILE A 36 -10.76 7.41 -14.28
C ILE A 36 -11.69 6.93 -13.16
N ALA A 37 -12.24 7.85 -12.37
CA ALA A 37 -13.20 7.54 -11.31
C ALA A 37 -14.41 6.76 -11.85
N ALA A 38 -14.95 7.16 -13.00
CA ALA A 38 -16.05 6.46 -13.65
C ALA A 38 -15.68 5.01 -14.03
N GLN A 39 -14.49 4.81 -14.60
CA GLN A 39 -14.00 3.48 -14.96
C GLN A 39 -13.74 2.61 -13.72
N LEU A 40 -13.16 3.17 -12.64
CA LEU A 40 -12.94 2.43 -11.40
C LEU A 40 -14.26 2.00 -10.76
N ARG A 41 -15.27 2.88 -10.74
CA ARG A 41 -16.62 2.52 -10.26
C ARG A 41 -17.27 1.43 -11.12
N GLN A 42 -17.04 1.42 -12.43
CA GLN A 42 -17.53 0.37 -13.33
C GLN A 42 -16.84 -0.98 -13.07
N ILE A 43 -15.55 -0.98 -12.73
CA ILE A 43 -14.83 -2.18 -12.30
C ILE A 43 -15.41 -2.70 -10.97
N GLY A 44 -15.77 -1.79 -10.05
CA GLY A 44 -16.39 -2.10 -8.77
C GLY A 44 -15.40 -2.43 -7.66
N THR A 45 -15.95 -2.97 -6.56
CA THR A 45 -15.17 -3.34 -5.37
C THR A 45 -14.42 -4.64 -5.60
N GLY A 46 -13.11 -4.64 -5.35
CA GLY A 46 -12.30 -5.85 -5.46
C GLY A 46 -10.83 -5.61 -5.77
N VAL A 47 -10.06 -6.70 -5.78
CA VAL A 47 -8.65 -6.70 -6.16
C VAL A 47 -8.55 -7.01 -7.66
N CYS A 48 -8.95 -6.04 -8.49
CA CYS A 48 -9.13 -6.19 -9.93
C CYS A 48 -7.88 -5.71 -10.69
N VAL A 49 -6.80 -6.50 -10.61
CA VAL A 49 -5.48 -6.12 -11.15
C VAL A 49 -5.51 -5.91 -12.67
N PRO A 50 -5.99 -6.85 -13.50
CA PRO A 50 -5.94 -6.69 -14.96
C PRO A 50 -6.76 -5.50 -15.47
N GLU A 51 -7.95 -5.29 -14.91
CA GLU A 51 -8.87 -4.22 -15.30
C GLU A 51 -8.31 -2.85 -14.93
N THR A 52 -7.80 -2.71 -13.70
CA THR A 52 -7.22 -1.47 -13.20
C THR A 52 -5.91 -1.15 -13.94
N ALA A 53 -5.09 -2.16 -14.26
CA ALA A 53 -3.86 -1.99 -15.02
C ALA A 53 -4.13 -1.41 -16.41
N LYS A 54 -5.22 -1.79 -17.08
CA LYS A 54 -5.61 -1.23 -18.40
C LYS A 54 -5.83 0.28 -18.35
N ILE A 55 -6.34 0.80 -17.22
CA ILE A 55 -6.57 2.24 -17.02
C ILE A 55 -5.24 2.98 -16.83
N TYR A 56 -4.37 2.48 -15.94
CA TYR A 56 -3.18 3.23 -15.51
C TYR A 56 -1.93 2.95 -16.34
N ARG A 57 -1.80 1.78 -17.00
CA ARG A 57 -0.64 1.44 -17.82
C ARG A 57 -0.33 2.47 -18.92
N PRO A 58 -1.31 2.99 -19.70
CA PRO A 58 -1.03 4.02 -20.69
C PRO A 58 -0.53 5.35 -20.12
N LEU A 59 -0.74 5.57 -18.82
CA LEU A 59 -0.35 6.81 -18.12
C LEU A 59 1.05 6.73 -17.52
N GLN A 60 1.67 5.55 -17.51
CA GLN A 60 2.99 5.34 -16.93
C GLN A 60 4.09 5.42 -18.02
N PRO A 61 5.25 5.98 -17.67
CA PRO A 61 6.39 5.99 -18.58
C PRO A 61 6.93 4.58 -18.79
N LYS A 62 7.51 4.35 -19.97
CA LYS A 62 8.24 3.12 -20.27
C LYS A 62 9.73 3.32 -20.01
N ALA A 63 10.42 2.26 -19.57
CA ALA A 63 11.87 2.27 -19.46
C ALA A 63 12.54 2.47 -20.84
N PRO A 64 13.74 3.08 -20.93
CA PRO A 64 14.50 3.65 -19.81
C PRO A 64 13.85 4.94 -19.28
N TYR A 65 14.05 5.23 -17.99
CA TYR A 65 13.47 6.39 -17.32
C TYR A 65 14.44 7.57 -17.32
N PRO A 66 14.26 8.61 -18.15
CA PRO A 66 15.18 9.74 -18.23
C PRO A 66 15.36 10.44 -16.87
N GLY A 67 16.59 10.71 -16.49
CA GLY A 67 16.94 11.37 -15.23
C GLY A 67 16.91 10.47 -13.99
N VAL A 68 16.65 9.17 -14.16
CA VAL A 68 16.62 8.20 -13.07
C VAL A 68 17.59 7.05 -13.34
N THR A 69 18.55 6.86 -12.45
CA THR A 69 19.39 5.66 -12.41
C THR A 69 18.62 4.55 -11.73
N VAL A 70 18.45 3.41 -12.40
CA VAL A 70 17.81 2.22 -11.85
C VAL A 70 18.84 1.09 -11.78
N VAL A 71 19.04 0.54 -10.57
CA VAL A 71 19.86 -0.65 -10.37
C VAL A 71 18.94 -1.77 -9.92
N ARG A 72 18.89 -2.83 -10.72
CA ARG A 72 17.97 -3.95 -10.53
C ARG A 72 18.64 -5.10 -9.78
N ASP A 73 17.80 -5.93 -9.17
CA ASP A 73 18.15 -7.25 -8.64
C ASP A 73 19.33 -7.24 -7.64
N ILE A 74 19.44 -6.20 -6.83
CA ILE A 74 20.44 -6.11 -5.77
C ILE A 74 20.07 -7.11 -4.67
N PRO A 75 20.90 -8.13 -4.37
CA PRO A 75 20.64 -9.03 -3.27
C PRO A 75 20.83 -8.30 -1.94
N TYR A 76 19.89 -8.45 -1.02
CA TYR A 76 20.02 -7.95 0.35
C TYR A 76 20.21 -9.08 1.37
N ALA A 77 19.99 -10.34 0.96
CA ALA A 77 20.29 -11.55 1.72
C ALA A 77 20.61 -12.73 0.77
N GLN A 78 20.77 -13.94 1.32
CA GLN A 78 21.19 -15.12 0.54
C GLN A 78 20.06 -15.82 -0.22
N ASP A 79 18.81 -15.69 0.23
CA ASP A 79 17.66 -16.32 -0.43
C ASP A 79 17.44 -15.67 -1.82
N PRO A 80 17.21 -16.44 -2.89
CA PRO A 80 17.01 -15.90 -4.24
C PRO A 80 15.86 -14.90 -4.35
N ARG A 81 14.88 -14.94 -3.44
CA ARG A 81 13.79 -13.97 -3.40
C ARG A 81 14.17 -12.67 -2.69
N THR A 82 15.29 -12.64 -1.99
CA THR A 82 15.73 -11.46 -1.22
C THR A 82 16.52 -10.49 -2.10
N ILE A 83 15.85 -9.96 -3.11
CA ILE A 83 16.38 -8.97 -4.06
C ILE A 83 15.55 -7.69 -4.04
N MET A 84 16.17 -6.61 -4.47
CA MET A 84 15.48 -5.33 -4.58
C MET A 84 16.03 -4.49 -5.74
N ASP A 85 15.28 -3.47 -6.13
CA ASP A 85 15.69 -2.46 -7.09
C ASP A 85 15.87 -1.12 -6.37
N VAL A 86 16.87 -0.36 -6.79
CA VAL A 86 17.13 1.00 -6.28
C VAL A 86 16.96 2.02 -7.40
N PHE A 87 16.16 3.05 -7.13
CA PHE A 87 15.88 4.16 -8.02
C PHE A 87 16.45 5.44 -7.42
N ALA A 88 17.37 6.07 -8.13
CA ALA A 88 18.03 7.29 -7.69
C ALA A 88 18.02 8.35 -8.79
N PRO A 89 17.98 9.65 -8.47
CA PRO A 89 18.13 10.66 -9.50
C PRO A 89 19.55 10.65 -10.08
N GLU A 90 19.68 10.78 -11.39
CA GLU A 90 21.00 10.85 -12.04
C GLU A 90 21.80 12.08 -11.58
N LYS A 91 21.12 13.21 -11.36
CA LYS A 91 21.74 14.48 -10.98
C LYS A 91 21.32 14.91 -9.57
N GLY A 92 22.05 15.85 -9.00
CA GLY A 92 21.78 16.44 -7.69
C GLY A 92 22.51 15.75 -6.54
N GLY A 93 22.44 16.40 -5.36
CA GLY A 93 23.15 15.97 -4.14
C GLY A 93 22.54 14.76 -3.44
N GLY A 94 23.27 14.24 -2.45
CA GLY A 94 22.86 13.15 -1.57
C GLY A 94 21.95 13.57 -0.40
N SER A 95 21.79 12.65 0.56
CA SER A 95 20.98 12.85 1.78
C SER A 95 19.47 12.98 1.56
N ARG A 96 18.93 12.27 0.56
CA ARG A 96 17.51 12.22 0.23
C ARG A 96 16.77 11.24 1.15
N PRO A 97 15.56 11.53 1.59
CA PRO A 97 14.76 10.50 2.24
C PRO A 97 14.68 9.23 1.37
N VAL A 98 14.58 8.08 2.01
CA VAL A 98 14.46 6.79 1.33
C VAL A 98 13.04 6.29 1.49
N LEU A 99 12.41 5.92 0.39
CA LEU A 99 11.12 5.24 0.38
C LEU A 99 11.33 3.79 -0.01
N VAL A 100 10.99 2.87 0.89
CA VAL A 100 10.95 1.43 0.59
C VAL A 100 9.51 1.04 0.32
N TYR A 101 9.24 0.44 -0.84
CA TYR A 101 7.95 -0.13 -1.15
C TYR A 101 7.94 -1.64 -0.89
N VAL A 102 6.90 -2.10 -0.20
CA VAL A 102 6.68 -3.50 0.19
C VAL A 102 5.35 -3.94 -0.38
N SER A 103 5.40 -4.62 -1.51
CA SER A 103 4.23 -5.00 -2.28
C SER A 103 3.32 -6.01 -1.58
N GLY A 104 2.05 -5.99 -1.96
CA GLY A 104 1.06 -7.00 -1.63
C GLY A 104 1.28 -8.34 -2.32
N GLY A 105 0.23 -9.12 -2.44
CA GLY A 105 0.22 -10.40 -3.16
C GLY A 105 1.34 -11.35 -2.73
N GLY A 106 2.07 -11.87 -3.70
CA GLY A 106 3.21 -12.77 -3.52
C GLY A 106 4.47 -12.12 -2.94
N GLY A 107 4.49 -10.82 -2.77
CA GLY A 107 5.68 -10.07 -2.32
C GLY A 107 6.70 -9.83 -3.44
N ASP A 108 6.27 -9.93 -4.70
CA ASP A 108 7.11 -9.66 -5.85
C ASP A 108 7.28 -8.15 -6.07
N LYS A 109 8.45 -7.73 -6.54
CA LYS A 109 8.77 -6.32 -6.80
C LYS A 109 8.17 -5.78 -8.11
N ILE A 110 7.52 -6.64 -8.88
CA ILE A 110 6.80 -6.28 -10.10
C ILE A 110 5.45 -7.00 -10.12
N VAL A 111 4.46 -6.39 -10.75
CA VAL A 111 3.22 -7.07 -11.10
C VAL A 111 3.50 -7.98 -12.28
N SER A 112 3.38 -9.28 -12.10
CA SER A 112 3.50 -10.25 -13.18
C SER A 112 2.29 -10.14 -14.10
N GLY A 113 2.51 -9.80 -15.36
CA GLY A 113 1.49 -9.76 -16.38
C GLY A 113 2.08 -9.98 -17.77
N PRO A 114 1.27 -10.40 -18.77
CA PRO A 114 1.76 -10.69 -20.12
C PRO A 114 2.34 -9.48 -20.85
N ASP A 115 2.05 -8.28 -20.38
CA ASP A 115 2.39 -7.03 -21.08
C ASP A 115 3.62 -6.30 -20.50
N GLY A 116 4.28 -6.86 -19.48
CA GLY A 116 5.44 -6.24 -18.82
C GLY A 116 5.09 -4.85 -18.27
N ASP A 117 4.87 -4.73 -16.99
CA ASP A 117 4.33 -3.50 -16.42
C ASP A 117 5.38 -2.63 -15.73
N ALA A 118 5.17 -1.30 -15.80
CA ALA A 118 5.87 -0.33 -14.98
C ALA A 118 5.42 -0.32 -13.50
N PHE A 119 4.63 -1.29 -13.08
CA PHE A 119 4.17 -1.45 -11.70
C PHE A 119 5.11 -2.48 -11.00
N TYR A 120 5.77 -2.13 -9.94
CA TYR A 120 5.64 -0.95 -9.07
C TYR A 120 6.73 0.12 -9.29
N ASP A 121 7.38 0.15 -10.43
CA ASP A 121 8.33 1.21 -10.79
C ASP A 121 7.70 2.60 -10.69
N ASN A 122 6.40 2.72 -11.00
CA ASN A 122 5.65 3.97 -10.88
C ASN A 122 5.75 4.62 -9.49
N ILE A 123 5.71 3.85 -8.41
CA ILE A 123 5.87 4.36 -7.03
C ILE A 123 7.29 4.86 -6.83
N MET A 124 8.28 4.16 -7.35
CA MET A 124 9.68 4.54 -7.25
C MET A 124 10.00 5.79 -8.06
N LEU A 125 9.43 5.91 -9.25
CA LEU A 125 9.56 7.10 -10.10
C LEU A 125 8.89 8.31 -9.43
N TRP A 126 7.74 8.12 -8.81
CA TRP A 126 7.11 9.15 -8.00
C TRP A 126 8.01 9.57 -6.83
N ALA A 127 8.63 8.62 -6.13
CA ALA A 127 9.57 8.92 -5.05
C ALA A 127 10.73 9.78 -5.53
N VAL A 128 11.38 9.40 -6.64
CA VAL A 128 12.50 10.16 -7.22
C VAL A 128 12.06 11.56 -7.65
N LYS A 129 10.92 11.70 -8.31
CA LYS A 129 10.33 12.98 -8.72
C LYS A 129 10.07 13.91 -7.53
N ASN A 130 9.77 13.34 -6.35
CA ASN A 130 9.53 14.08 -5.11
C ASN A 130 10.76 14.20 -4.21
N GLY A 131 11.95 14.00 -4.75
CA GLY A 131 13.23 14.25 -4.07
C GLY A 131 13.66 13.13 -3.13
N MET A 132 13.18 11.92 -3.30
CA MET A 132 13.55 10.73 -2.53
C MET A 132 14.45 9.79 -3.35
N THR A 133 15.04 8.81 -2.67
CA THR A 133 15.59 7.60 -3.27
C THR A 133 14.58 6.49 -3.04
N GLY A 134 14.20 5.76 -4.09
CA GLY A 134 13.25 4.66 -4.03
C GLY A 134 13.93 3.31 -3.90
N VAL A 135 13.37 2.41 -3.10
CA VAL A 135 13.76 1.00 -2.98
C VAL A 135 12.51 0.14 -3.15
N ASN A 136 12.48 -0.68 -4.18
CA ASN A 136 11.39 -1.62 -4.45
C ASN A 136 11.85 -3.02 -4.10
N MET A 137 11.38 -3.57 -2.97
CA MET A 137 11.87 -4.86 -2.48
C MET A 137 10.97 -6.02 -2.88
N GLN A 138 11.59 -7.14 -3.20
CA GLN A 138 10.96 -8.44 -3.21
C GLN A 138 11.21 -9.12 -1.87
N ARG A 139 10.27 -9.89 -1.36
CA ARG A 139 10.39 -10.57 -0.07
C ARG A 139 10.03 -12.06 -0.19
N ARG A 140 10.44 -12.82 0.79
CA ARG A 140 9.95 -14.19 0.98
C ARG A 140 8.48 -14.15 1.44
N GLY A 141 7.79 -15.27 1.28
CA GLY A 141 6.36 -15.38 1.58
C GLY A 141 5.47 -14.97 0.41
N GLY A 142 4.20 -14.81 0.69
CA GLY A 142 3.16 -14.61 -0.31
C GLY A 142 2.26 -15.84 -0.42
N PHE A 143 1.44 -15.88 -1.47
CA PHE A 143 0.53 -17.00 -1.68
C PHE A 143 1.31 -18.30 -1.89
N GLY A 144 1.23 -19.22 -0.91
CA GLY A 144 1.87 -20.53 -0.99
C GLY A 144 3.28 -20.65 -0.40
N GLY A 145 3.76 -19.65 0.33
CA GLY A 145 5.04 -19.68 1.04
C GLY A 145 5.07 -20.68 2.20
N GLY A 146 4.95 -21.99 1.89
CA GLY A 146 5.07 -23.04 2.90
C GLY A 146 6.46 -23.08 3.51
N GLY A 147 6.54 -23.33 4.82
CA GLY A 147 7.79 -23.51 5.53
C GLY A 147 8.44 -22.26 6.12
N LEU A 148 7.86 -21.05 5.94
CA LEU A 148 8.35 -19.83 6.55
C LEU A 148 7.81 -19.66 7.97
N ALA A 149 8.63 -19.12 8.87
CA ALA A 149 8.15 -18.61 10.14
C ALA A 149 7.23 -17.39 9.94
N TRP A 150 6.34 -17.14 10.88
CA TRP A 150 5.35 -16.07 10.79
C TRP A 150 5.96 -14.67 10.62
N ASP A 151 7.18 -14.49 11.11
CA ASP A 151 7.94 -13.24 11.11
C ASP A 151 9.02 -13.16 10.02
N ASP A 152 9.27 -14.23 9.24
CA ASP A 152 10.30 -14.22 8.20
C ASP A 152 10.12 -13.10 7.17
N PRO A 153 8.90 -12.78 6.68
CA PRO A 153 8.73 -11.64 5.78
C PRO A 153 9.00 -10.29 6.46
N ALA A 154 8.82 -10.17 7.78
CA ALA A 154 9.16 -8.97 8.53
C ALA A 154 10.67 -8.87 8.77
N LYS A 155 11.36 -9.99 8.96
CA LYS A 155 12.82 -10.04 8.98
C LYS A 155 13.43 -9.62 7.65
N ASP A 156 12.78 -9.93 6.52
CA ASP A 156 13.21 -9.44 5.20
C ASP A 156 13.16 -7.90 5.13
N VAL A 157 12.11 -7.28 5.71
CA VAL A 157 12.04 -5.82 5.84
C VAL A 157 13.23 -5.29 6.66
N GLY A 158 13.55 -5.93 7.78
CA GLY A 158 14.72 -5.59 8.62
C GLY A 158 16.03 -5.67 7.84
N LEU A 159 16.24 -6.75 7.09
CA LEU A 159 17.43 -6.93 6.26
C LEU A 159 17.59 -5.84 5.19
N VAL A 160 16.48 -5.41 4.57
CA VAL A 160 16.49 -4.29 3.61
C VAL A 160 16.84 -2.98 4.33
N VAL A 161 16.28 -2.72 5.51
CA VAL A 161 16.62 -1.52 6.31
C VAL A 161 18.10 -1.51 6.67
N ASP A 162 18.65 -2.63 7.10
CA ASP A 162 20.08 -2.77 7.41
C ASP A 162 20.96 -2.57 6.17
N TRP A 163 20.55 -3.12 5.03
CA TRP A 163 21.28 -2.89 3.77
C TRP A 163 21.25 -1.41 3.39
N ILE A 164 20.11 -0.73 3.50
CA ILE A 164 19.95 0.70 3.23
C ILE A 164 20.88 1.50 4.12
N ARG A 165 20.94 1.22 5.40
CA ARG A 165 21.80 1.92 6.35
C ARG A 165 23.28 1.84 5.96
N LYS A 166 23.71 0.72 5.41
CA LYS A 166 25.11 0.48 4.98
C LYS A 166 25.43 1.04 3.61
N ASN A 167 24.47 1.09 2.68
CA ASN A 167 24.78 1.25 1.26
C ASN A 167 24.11 2.43 0.56
N ILE A 168 22.98 2.95 1.07
CA ILE A 168 22.08 3.82 0.31
C ILE A 168 22.69 5.18 -0.04
N THR A 169 23.75 5.60 0.66
CA THR A 169 24.49 6.84 0.35
C THR A 169 25.11 6.81 -1.06
N LYS A 170 25.49 5.63 -1.57
CA LYS A 170 25.95 5.43 -2.96
C LYS A 170 24.86 5.82 -3.98
N TYR A 171 23.60 5.79 -3.56
CA TYR A 171 22.41 6.10 -4.34
C TYR A 171 21.76 7.41 -3.89
N LYS A 172 22.54 8.31 -3.25
CA LYS A 172 22.10 9.64 -2.78
C LYS A 172 21.02 9.60 -1.70
N GLY A 173 20.76 8.44 -1.10
CA GLY A 173 19.80 8.28 -0.01
C GLY A 173 20.37 8.62 1.36
N ASN A 174 19.51 9.01 2.28
CA ASN A 174 19.83 9.27 3.69
C ASN A 174 19.51 8.02 4.53
N PRO A 175 20.52 7.32 5.08
CA PRO A 175 20.34 6.12 5.87
C PRO A 175 19.58 6.34 7.18
N ASN A 176 19.42 7.61 7.62
CA ASN A 176 18.72 7.98 8.84
C ASN A 176 17.30 8.53 8.61
N ARG A 177 16.82 8.54 7.34
CA ARG A 177 15.49 9.03 7.00
C ARG A 177 14.79 8.06 6.05
N ILE A 178 14.36 6.93 6.60
CA ILE A 178 13.74 5.81 5.87
C ILE A 178 12.24 5.81 6.17
N PHE A 179 11.42 5.64 5.15
CA PHE A 179 9.98 5.39 5.23
C PHE A 179 9.67 4.07 4.53
N LEU A 180 8.74 3.31 5.09
CA LEU A 180 8.21 2.11 4.45
C LEU A 180 6.80 2.39 3.94
N TRP A 181 6.49 1.95 2.74
CA TRP A 181 5.14 1.99 2.18
C TRP A 181 4.72 0.57 1.83
N ALA A 182 3.72 0.07 2.53
CA ALA A 182 3.14 -1.24 2.32
C ALA A 182 1.76 -1.15 1.69
N ASP A 183 1.41 -2.15 0.90
CA ASP A 183 0.12 -2.32 0.28
C ASP A 183 -0.39 -3.75 0.49
N SER A 184 -1.70 -3.92 0.69
CA SER A 184 -2.34 -5.23 0.76
C SER A 184 -1.61 -6.20 1.70
N ALA A 185 -1.23 -7.37 1.22
CA ALA A 185 -0.47 -8.37 1.98
C ALA A 185 0.93 -7.90 2.43
N GLY A 186 1.45 -6.80 1.91
CA GLY A 186 2.69 -6.18 2.36
C GLY A 186 2.57 -5.50 3.73
N ASN A 187 1.35 -5.17 4.16
CA ASN A 187 1.10 -4.54 5.46
C ASN A 187 1.46 -5.45 6.64
N GLY A 188 1.24 -6.75 6.51
CA GLY A 188 1.63 -7.72 7.54
C GLY A 188 3.11 -7.62 7.90
N PRO A 189 4.04 -7.84 6.96
CA PRO A 189 5.48 -7.69 7.19
C PRO A 189 5.91 -6.35 7.76
N VAL A 190 5.38 -5.24 7.22
CA VAL A 190 5.75 -3.89 7.66
C VAL A 190 5.22 -3.58 9.05
N SER A 191 3.96 -3.92 9.36
CA SER A 191 3.40 -3.73 10.69
C SER A 191 4.07 -4.63 11.73
N THR A 192 4.41 -5.88 11.37
CA THR A 192 5.16 -6.80 12.23
C THR A 192 6.57 -6.26 12.50
N TYR A 193 7.28 -5.81 11.46
CA TYR A 193 8.59 -5.18 11.66
C TYR A 193 8.49 -3.96 12.60
N ALA A 194 7.50 -3.10 12.40
CA ALA A 194 7.34 -1.90 13.23
C ALA A 194 6.95 -2.20 14.68
N ALA A 195 6.23 -3.29 14.93
CA ALA A 195 5.65 -3.65 16.21
C ALA A 195 6.57 -4.52 17.09
N HIS A 196 7.53 -5.23 16.49
CA HIS A 196 8.31 -6.28 17.13
C HIS A 196 9.81 -5.90 17.21
N PRO A 197 10.27 -5.25 18.31
CA PRO A 197 11.66 -4.82 18.45
C PRO A 197 12.68 -5.96 18.36
N GLU A 198 12.30 -7.19 18.66
CA GLU A 198 13.14 -8.38 18.55
C GLU A 198 13.56 -8.71 17.12
N ILE A 199 12.89 -8.14 16.14
CA ILE A 199 13.25 -8.29 14.70
C ILE A 199 14.23 -7.21 14.25
N HIS A 200 14.36 -6.14 15.03
CA HIS A 200 15.24 -5.03 14.67
C HIS A 200 16.70 -5.42 14.85
N GLY A 201 17.56 -4.95 13.94
CA GLY A 201 18.99 -5.01 14.14
C GLY A 201 19.48 -4.10 15.25
N GLU A 202 20.79 -4.03 15.46
CA GLU A 202 21.45 -3.24 16.52
C GLU A 202 21.03 -1.76 16.57
N ASN A 203 20.54 -1.24 15.45
CA ASN A 203 20.14 0.17 15.32
C ASN A 203 18.65 0.42 15.63
N GLY A 204 17.93 -0.55 16.15
CA GLY A 204 16.50 -0.50 16.32
C GLY A 204 15.77 -0.49 14.98
N ALA A 205 14.50 -0.09 14.94
CA ALA A 205 13.70 -0.07 13.73
C ALA A 205 14.27 0.81 12.61
N ALA A 206 15.03 1.84 12.96
CA ALA A 206 15.74 2.76 12.05
C ALA A 206 14.87 3.42 10.96
N VAL A 207 13.54 3.38 11.10
CA VAL A 207 12.57 4.01 10.18
C VAL A 207 11.84 5.16 10.86
N LYS A 208 11.52 6.20 10.09
CA LYS A 208 10.79 7.39 10.58
C LYS A 208 9.30 7.17 10.60
N GLY A 209 8.79 6.43 9.64
CA GLY A 209 7.35 6.19 9.54
C GLY A 209 7.01 5.07 8.58
N ILE A 210 5.80 4.56 8.72
CA ILE A 210 5.22 3.52 7.89
C ILE A 210 3.90 4.01 7.30
N VAL A 211 3.69 3.72 6.03
CA VAL A 211 2.44 3.91 5.29
C VAL A 211 1.84 2.53 5.08
N LEU A 212 0.67 2.30 5.65
CA LEU A 212 -0.07 1.05 5.57
C LEU A 212 -1.32 1.29 4.73
N MET A 213 -1.45 0.56 3.62
CA MET A 213 -2.52 0.79 2.64
C MET A 213 -3.35 -0.46 2.44
N SER A 214 -4.67 -0.35 2.64
CA SER A 214 -5.65 -1.38 2.27
C SER A 214 -5.29 -2.78 2.74
N SER A 215 -5.16 -2.98 4.04
CA SER A 215 -4.67 -4.22 4.62
C SER A 215 -5.75 -5.30 4.75
N PRO A 216 -5.47 -6.52 4.28
CA PRO A 216 -6.35 -7.66 4.55
C PRO A 216 -6.21 -8.20 5.98
N ASN A 217 -5.13 -7.84 6.69
CA ASN A 217 -4.87 -8.27 8.06
C ASN A 217 -3.66 -7.51 8.64
N PHE A 218 -3.77 -7.09 9.89
CA PHE A 218 -2.69 -6.45 10.67
C PHE A 218 -2.17 -7.33 11.81
N ASN A 219 -2.65 -8.58 11.92
CA ASN A 219 -2.32 -9.44 13.05
C ASN A 219 -2.61 -8.76 14.41
N ILE A 220 -3.83 -8.25 14.58
CA ILE A 220 -4.30 -7.61 15.82
C ILE A 220 -5.00 -8.62 16.73
N LEU A 221 -5.18 -8.24 18.02
CA LEU A 221 -5.85 -9.08 19.01
C LEU A 221 -7.26 -9.47 18.58
N PRO A 222 -7.75 -10.67 18.97
CA PRO A 222 -9.08 -11.15 18.59
C PRO A 222 -10.22 -10.20 18.97
N GLU A 223 -10.13 -9.52 20.11
CA GLU A 223 -11.15 -8.54 20.55
C GLU A 223 -11.19 -7.26 19.70
N THR A 224 -10.17 -6.99 18.93
CA THR A 224 -10.09 -5.86 18.00
C THR A 224 -10.26 -6.28 16.55
N ALA A 225 -10.20 -7.57 16.28
CA ALA A 225 -10.41 -8.13 14.97
C ALA A 225 -11.91 -8.14 14.61
N PRO A 226 -12.26 -8.01 13.32
CA PRO A 226 -13.62 -8.22 12.86
C PRO A 226 -14.12 -9.62 13.25
N ALA A 227 -15.41 -9.72 13.59
CA ALA A 227 -16.02 -11.01 13.94
C ALA A 227 -15.83 -12.04 12.82
N PRO A 228 -15.63 -13.35 13.16
CA PRO A 228 -15.53 -14.41 12.16
C PRO A 228 -16.77 -14.40 11.23
N GLY A 229 -16.52 -14.25 9.93
CA GLY A 229 -17.58 -14.14 8.92
C GLY A 229 -17.79 -12.72 8.38
N GLN A 230 -17.35 -11.68 9.08
CA GLN A 230 -17.31 -10.29 8.56
C GLN A 230 -15.96 -9.93 7.91
N GLY A 231 -14.88 -10.58 8.34
CA GLY A 231 -13.61 -10.58 7.62
C GLY A 231 -13.44 -11.96 7.02
N GLY A 232 -13.41 -12.08 5.71
CA GLY A 232 -13.17 -13.37 5.07
C GLY A 232 -11.96 -14.04 5.71
N ARG A 233 -12.05 -15.32 6.01
CA ARG A 233 -10.94 -16.13 6.52
C ARG A 233 -9.73 -15.91 5.61
N GLY A 234 -8.86 -14.98 6.00
CA GLY A 234 -7.61 -14.68 5.31
C GLY A 234 -6.56 -15.74 5.60
N GLY A 235 -6.90 -16.99 5.34
CA GLY A 235 -5.89 -17.97 4.98
C GLY A 235 -5.56 -17.72 3.51
N ALA A 236 -4.30 -17.79 3.13
CA ALA A 236 -3.80 -17.64 1.78
C ALA A 236 -4.55 -18.46 0.69
N ASN A 237 -5.45 -19.36 1.08
CA ASN A 237 -6.26 -20.19 0.20
C ASN A 237 -7.70 -19.67 -0.02
N ALA A 238 -8.17 -18.62 0.67
CA ALA A 238 -9.49 -18.03 0.39
C ALA A 238 -9.49 -17.19 -0.90
N ALA A 239 -8.32 -16.94 -1.45
CA ALA A 239 -8.10 -16.12 -2.64
C ALA A 239 -8.30 -16.85 -3.99
N ALA A 240 -8.36 -18.16 -3.99
CA ALA A 240 -8.31 -18.97 -5.21
C ALA A 240 -9.68 -19.45 -5.72
N GLY A 241 -10.79 -19.02 -5.10
CA GLY A 241 -12.14 -19.30 -5.61
C GLY A 241 -12.64 -18.19 -6.53
N PRO A 242 -13.52 -18.47 -7.52
CA PRO A 242 -14.17 -17.42 -8.30
C PRO A 242 -15.03 -16.56 -7.36
N GLY A 243 -14.47 -15.42 -6.91
CA GLY A 243 -15.09 -14.48 -5.96
C GLY A 243 -14.25 -14.10 -4.74
N GLY A 244 -13.05 -14.67 -4.56
CA GLY A 244 -12.22 -14.48 -3.35
C GLY A 244 -11.69 -13.06 -3.12
N PHE A 245 -11.59 -12.22 -4.14
CA PHE A 245 -11.09 -10.85 -4.05
C PHE A 245 -12.06 -9.77 -4.57
N GLY A 246 -13.34 -10.03 -4.59
CA GLY A 246 -14.35 -9.05 -4.95
C GLY A 246 -15.01 -9.29 -6.31
N ASN A 247 -15.97 -8.45 -6.63
CA ASN A 247 -16.85 -8.57 -7.79
C ASN A 247 -16.34 -7.73 -8.98
N CYS A 248 -15.18 -8.03 -9.51
CA CYS A 248 -14.65 -7.31 -10.68
C CYS A 248 -15.68 -7.30 -11.82
N GLY A 249 -16.06 -6.11 -12.28
CA GLY A 249 -17.02 -5.92 -13.37
C GLY A 249 -18.49 -5.97 -12.95
N ARG A 250 -18.83 -6.02 -11.66
CA ARG A 250 -20.21 -5.86 -11.17
C ARG A 250 -20.40 -4.51 -10.48
N PRO A 251 -21.47 -3.78 -10.80
CA PRO A 251 -21.85 -2.57 -10.07
C PRO A 251 -22.09 -2.85 -8.59
N PRO A 252 -21.77 -1.91 -7.67
CA PRO A 252 -21.95 -2.10 -6.22
C PRO A 252 -23.39 -2.48 -5.79
N ALA A 253 -24.41 -2.06 -6.54
CA ALA A 253 -25.82 -2.33 -6.25
C ALA A 253 -26.24 -3.80 -6.44
N GLU A 254 -25.48 -4.57 -7.24
CA GLU A 254 -25.80 -5.99 -7.51
C GLU A 254 -25.04 -6.96 -6.60
N ALA A 255 -24.07 -6.48 -5.84
CA ALA A 255 -23.26 -7.31 -4.94
C ALA A 255 -24.04 -7.81 -3.69
N GLY A 256 -25.18 -7.18 -3.35
CA GLY A 256 -25.99 -7.51 -2.17
C GLY A 256 -27.12 -8.53 -2.40
N ALA A 257 -27.44 -8.91 -3.66
CA ALA A 257 -28.60 -9.74 -3.99
C ALA A 257 -28.29 -11.18 -4.40
N GLY A 258 -27.04 -11.65 -4.27
CA GLY A 258 -26.60 -12.99 -4.61
C GLY A 258 -27.03 -14.03 -3.56
N GLY A 259 -28.32 -14.26 -3.46
CA GLY A 259 -28.91 -15.34 -2.70
C GLY A 259 -28.50 -16.72 -3.18
N ALA A 260 -28.55 -17.68 -2.29
CA ALA A 260 -28.30 -19.10 -2.47
C ALA A 260 -28.85 -19.67 -3.79
N GLY A 261 -28.03 -19.82 -4.80
CA GLY A 261 -28.34 -20.51 -6.05
C GLY A 261 -28.06 -22.01 -5.91
N ARG A 262 -29.11 -22.79 -5.87
CA ARG A 262 -29.11 -24.26 -5.92
C ARG A 262 -28.32 -24.78 -7.12
N GLY A 263 -27.40 -25.72 -6.85
CA GLY A 263 -26.74 -26.51 -7.87
C GLY A 263 -27.68 -27.39 -8.69
N GLY A 264 -27.31 -27.66 -9.90
CA GLY A 264 -27.96 -28.64 -10.75
C GLY A 264 -27.49 -28.52 -12.19
N GLY A 265 -26.61 -29.41 -12.64
CA GLY A 265 -26.23 -29.54 -14.04
C GLY A 265 -25.13 -30.57 -14.23
N ARG A 266 -25.48 -31.84 -14.36
CA ARG A 266 -24.61 -32.91 -14.83
C ARG A 266 -24.27 -32.69 -16.31
N GLY A 267 -22.97 -32.69 -16.64
CA GLY A 267 -22.48 -32.77 -18.00
C GLY A 267 -21.21 -33.62 -18.02
N ALA A 268 -21.26 -34.71 -18.76
CA ALA A 268 -20.28 -35.78 -18.83
C ALA A 268 -19.07 -35.40 -19.71
N GLY A 269 -17.89 -35.94 -19.38
CA GLY A 269 -16.92 -36.43 -20.34
C GLY A 269 -15.69 -35.58 -20.58
N GLY A 270 -14.56 -36.07 -20.12
CA GLY A 270 -13.22 -35.63 -20.53
C GLY A 270 -12.18 -35.85 -19.43
N ALA A 271 -11.46 -36.99 -19.49
CA ALA A 271 -10.36 -37.28 -18.57
C ALA A 271 -9.15 -36.35 -18.86
N PRO A 272 -8.50 -35.76 -17.83
CA PRO A 272 -7.24 -35.06 -18.00
C PRO A 272 -6.06 -36.03 -17.91
N PRO A 273 -4.91 -35.72 -18.52
CA PRO A 273 -3.70 -36.51 -18.43
C PRO A 273 -3.08 -36.43 -17.04
N ALA A 274 -2.60 -37.53 -16.56
CA ALA A 274 -1.86 -37.70 -15.31
C ALA A 274 -0.50 -37.00 -15.37
N GLY A 275 -0.17 -36.20 -14.33
CA GLY A 275 1.19 -35.73 -14.13
C GLY A 275 1.26 -34.45 -13.28
N GLY A 276 1.64 -34.59 -12.00
CA GLY A 276 2.01 -33.46 -11.15
C GLY A 276 1.31 -33.48 -9.79
N GLY A 277 1.71 -34.39 -8.90
CA GLY A 277 1.24 -34.40 -7.51
C GLY A 277 1.77 -33.20 -6.73
N GLY A 278 1.02 -32.11 -6.71
CA GLY A 278 1.18 -31.05 -5.72
C GLY A 278 0.68 -31.58 -4.38
N ARG A 279 1.58 -31.88 -3.43
CA ARG A 279 1.24 -32.17 -2.04
C ARG A 279 0.48 -30.97 -1.50
N GLY A 280 -0.79 -31.12 -1.26
CA GLY A 280 -1.60 -30.13 -0.54
C GLY A 280 -0.97 -29.90 0.83
N GLY A 281 -0.42 -28.72 1.04
CA GLY A 281 0.02 -28.29 2.35
C GLY A 281 -1.16 -28.34 3.29
N ALA A 282 -1.02 -29.06 4.40
CA ALA A 282 -2.01 -29.07 5.46
C ALA A 282 -2.35 -27.63 5.84
N ALA A 283 -3.65 -27.30 5.92
CA ALA A 283 -4.10 -26.01 6.42
C ALA A 283 -3.46 -25.80 7.79
N ALA A 284 -2.67 -24.72 7.93
CA ALA A 284 -2.01 -24.40 9.19
C ALA A 284 -3.09 -24.31 10.28
N THR A 285 -2.94 -25.10 11.33
CA THR A 285 -3.81 -25.04 12.49
C THR A 285 -3.76 -23.59 13.01
N PRO A 286 -4.93 -22.96 13.30
CA PRO A 286 -4.94 -21.63 13.92
C PRO A 286 -4.04 -21.64 15.16
N ALA A 287 -3.16 -20.66 15.28
CA ALA A 287 -2.34 -20.51 16.48
C ALA A 287 -3.24 -20.39 17.71
N ASP A 288 -2.82 -20.98 18.83
CA ASP A 288 -3.53 -20.82 20.09
C ASP A 288 -3.59 -19.34 20.53
N PRO A 289 -4.54 -18.95 21.40
CA PRO A 289 -4.72 -17.55 21.79
C PRO A 289 -3.46 -16.88 22.36
N ALA A 290 -2.64 -17.61 23.13
CA ALA A 290 -1.40 -17.07 23.70
C ALA A 290 -0.39 -16.77 22.58
N THR A 291 -0.23 -17.66 21.61
CA THR A 291 0.59 -17.45 20.43
C THR A 291 0.07 -16.28 19.58
N GLN A 292 -1.24 -16.15 19.42
CA GLN A 292 -1.83 -15.00 18.69
C GLN A 292 -1.53 -13.68 19.40
N LEU A 293 -1.61 -13.67 20.74
CA LEU A 293 -1.29 -12.49 21.54
C LEU A 293 0.17 -12.08 21.37
N THR A 294 1.11 -13.02 21.42
CA THR A 294 2.54 -12.74 21.23
C THR A 294 2.87 -12.22 19.84
N ARG A 295 2.10 -12.60 18.83
CA ARG A 295 2.25 -12.14 17.44
C ARG A 295 1.47 -10.88 17.11
N SER A 296 0.70 -10.34 18.06
CA SER A 296 -0.11 -9.15 17.81
C SER A 296 0.74 -7.91 17.58
N ASN A 297 0.48 -7.22 16.48
CA ASN A 297 1.15 -5.98 16.13
C ASN A 297 0.60 -4.77 16.92
N LEU A 298 -0.57 -4.90 17.55
CA LEU A 298 -1.25 -3.78 18.19
C LEU A 298 -0.41 -3.17 19.32
N THR A 299 0.11 -3.99 20.25
CA THR A 299 0.87 -3.50 21.39
C THR A 299 2.11 -2.73 20.94
N GLY A 300 2.91 -3.31 20.04
CA GLY A 300 4.13 -2.67 19.55
C GLY A 300 3.85 -1.39 18.76
N LEU A 301 2.81 -1.35 17.94
CA LEU A 301 2.39 -0.12 17.24
C LEU A 301 1.89 0.95 18.22
N ALA A 302 1.21 0.56 19.29
CA ALA A 302 0.66 1.48 20.29
C ALA A 302 1.74 2.16 21.14
N ILE A 303 2.81 1.45 21.51
CA ILE A 303 3.89 1.99 22.36
C ILE A 303 5.11 2.47 21.54
N GLY A 304 5.22 2.03 20.29
CA GLY A 304 6.35 2.37 19.40
C GLY A 304 6.41 3.86 19.08
N LYS A 305 7.59 4.31 18.63
CA LYS A 305 7.82 5.71 18.23
C LYS A 305 7.66 5.95 16.72
N ILE A 306 7.49 4.89 15.94
CA ILE A 306 7.36 4.98 14.49
C ILE A 306 6.03 5.67 14.14
N ALA A 307 6.08 6.68 13.29
CA ALA A 307 4.88 7.36 12.82
C ALA A 307 4.08 6.44 11.90
N VAL A 308 2.75 6.42 12.04
CA VAL A 308 1.86 5.57 11.23
C VAL A 308 0.93 6.43 10.39
N PHE A 309 0.92 6.17 9.09
CA PHE A 309 -0.12 6.61 8.16
C PHE A 309 -0.92 5.38 7.75
N LEU A 310 -2.25 5.48 7.81
CA LEU A 310 -3.17 4.41 7.45
C LEU A 310 -4.13 4.91 6.39
N GLY A 311 -4.27 4.18 5.28
CA GLY A 311 -5.14 4.60 4.20
C GLY A 311 -5.84 3.45 3.51
N TRP A 312 -7.07 3.71 3.00
CA TRP A 312 -7.84 2.74 2.24
C TRP A 312 -8.75 3.41 1.22
N GLY A 313 -9.10 2.67 0.17
CA GLY A 313 -9.94 3.14 -0.92
C GLY A 313 -11.43 2.96 -0.64
N GLU A 314 -12.26 3.80 -1.26
CA GLU A 314 -13.72 3.67 -1.21
C GLU A 314 -14.20 2.35 -1.83
N LEU A 315 -13.51 1.90 -2.88
CA LEU A 315 -13.85 0.68 -3.62
C LEU A 315 -12.99 -0.52 -3.20
N ASP A 316 -12.36 -0.45 -2.01
CA ASP A 316 -11.75 -1.63 -1.40
C ASP A 316 -12.79 -2.69 -1.07
N PRO A 317 -12.42 -3.97 -1.05
CA PRO A 317 -13.27 -5.01 -0.47
C PRO A 317 -13.70 -4.65 0.95
N PRO A 318 -14.98 -4.84 1.33
CA PRO A 318 -15.51 -4.41 2.63
C PRO A 318 -14.76 -4.96 3.84
N ASN A 319 -14.24 -6.19 3.73
CA ASN A 319 -13.43 -6.78 4.80
C ASN A 319 -12.10 -6.04 5.01
N ILE A 320 -11.49 -5.51 3.95
CA ILE A 320 -10.25 -4.70 4.04
C ILE A 320 -10.55 -3.40 4.77
N ILE A 321 -11.59 -2.68 4.38
CA ILE A 321 -12.04 -1.45 5.06
C ILE A 321 -12.26 -1.73 6.56
N THR A 322 -12.92 -2.84 6.89
CA THR A 322 -13.18 -3.23 8.28
C THR A 322 -11.89 -3.44 9.08
N PHE A 323 -10.86 -4.06 8.49
CA PHE A 323 -9.56 -4.23 9.17
C PHE A 323 -8.82 -2.92 9.36
N ASP A 324 -8.84 -2.04 8.37
CA ASP A 324 -8.20 -0.71 8.48
C ASP A 324 -8.86 0.14 9.56
N GLU A 325 -10.20 0.16 9.61
CA GLU A 325 -10.95 0.86 10.66
C GLU A 325 -10.72 0.25 12.05
N ALA A 326 -10.64 -1.07 12.15
CA ALA A 326 -10.35 -1.75 13.40
C ALA A 326 -8.98 -1.36 13.96
N LEU A 327 -7.93 -1.37 13.14
CA LEU A 327 -6.61 -0.92 13.55
C LEU A 327 -6.59 0.56 13.96
N LYS A 328 -7.21 1.45 13.14
CA LYS A 328 -7.36 2.86 13.48
C LYS A 328 -7.98 3.03 14.87
N ASN A 329 -9.14 2.38 15.09
CA ASN A 329 -9.88 2.50 16.34
C ASN A 329 -9.09 1.95 17.54
N ALA A 330 -8.38 0.84 17.36
CA ALA A 330 -7.55 0.24 18.40
C ALA A 330 -6.39 1.18 18.78
N LEU A 331 -5.67 1.73 17.82
CA LEU A 331 -4.58 2.68 18.09
C LEU A 331 -5.08 3.98 18.70
N CYS A 332 -6.23 4.50 18.27
CA CYS A 332 -6.82 5.70 18.89
C CYS A 332 -7.20 5.50 20.36
N LYS A 333 -7.68 4.32 20.74
CA LYS A 333 -7.97 3.98 22.15
C LYS A 333 -6.71 4.00 23.04
N THR A 334 -5.53 3.77 22.47
CA THR A 334 -4.26 3.85 23.20
C THR A 334 -3.66 5.26 23.20
N GLY A 335 -4.33 6.25 22.62
CA GLY A 335 -3.81 7.61 22.47
C GLY A 335 -2.82 7.78 21.31
N ARG A 336 -2.66 6.77 20.46
CA ARG A 336 -1.72 6.74 19.32
C ARG A 336 -2.47 6.74 17.98
N CYS A 337 -3.45 7.63 17.83
CA CYS A 337 -4.18 7.73 16.55
C CYS A 337 -3.23 7.88 15.37
N PRO A 338 -3.31 7.02 14.35
CA PRO A 338 -2.55 7.21 13.12
C PRO A 338 -3.08 8.41 12.34
N THR A 339 -2.24 8.98 11.48
CA THR A 339 -2.77 9.84 10.41
C THR A 339 -3.52 8.95 9.43
N THR A 340 -4.77 9.29 9.11
CA THR A 340 -5.60 8.48 8.23
C THR A 340 -6.00 9.22 6.96
N ALA A 341 -6.20 8.47 5.87
CA ALA A 341 -6.81 8.96 4.64
C ALA A 341 -7.80 7.94 4.09
N PHE A 342 -8.98 8.42 3.73
CA PHE A 342 -9.96 7.70 2.94
C PHE A 342 -9.89 8.22 1.49
N PHE A 343 -9.60 7.33 0.56
CA PHE A 343 -9.38 7.67 -0.83
C PHE A 343 -10.64 7.42 -1.65
N LYS A 344 -11.41 8.48 -1.78
CA LYS A 344 -12.65 8.46 -2.55
C LYS A 344 -12.38 8.06 -4.01
N ASP A 345 -13.27 7.26 -4.58
CA ASP A 345 -13.22 6.74 -5.95
C ASP A 345 -12.03 5.80 -6.25
N HIS A 346 -11.16 5.52 -5.29
CA HIS A 346 -10.08 4.56 -5.47
C HIS A 346 -10.49 3.14 -5.10
N SER A 347 -10.05 2.19 -5.92
CA SER A 347 -10.08 0.75 -5.65
C SER A 347 -8.78 0.29 -5.00
N HIS A 348 -8.76 -0.93 -4.47
CA HIS A 348 -7.59 -1.58 -3.90
C HIS A 348 -6.32 -1.41 -4.75
N VAL A 349 -6.43 -1.67 -6.04
CA VAL A 349 -5.29 -1.68 -6.96
C VAL A 349 -4.95 -0.26 -7.45
N SER A 350 -5.93 0.63 -7.60
CA SER A 350 -5.67 1.99 -8.06
C SER A 350 -4.85 2.82 -7.08
N LEU A 351 -4.87 2.47 -5.77
CA LEU A 351 -4.02 3.11 -4.76
C LEU A 351 -2.53 2.99 -5.06
N VAL A 352 -2.13 1.90 -5.71
CA VAL A 352 -0.72 1.63 -6.04
C VAL A 352 -0.39 1.79 -7.53
N PHE A 353 -1.41 1.89 -8.40
CA PHE A 353 -1.19 2.12 -9.81
C PHE A 353 -1.29 3.59 -10.21
N SER A 354 -2.01 4.43 -9.43
CA SER A 354 -2.11 5.88 -9.67
C SER A 354 -0.83 6.69 -9.40
N PRO A 355 0.10 6.33 -8.49
CA PRO A 355 1.32 7.09 -8.30
C PRO A 355 2.08 7.32 -9.61
N ASN A 356 2.71 8.50 -9.71
CA ASN A 356 3.43 8.99 -10.89
C ASN A 356 2.55 9.36 -12.11
N THR A 357 1.25 9.43 -11.94
CA THR A 357 0.33 10.01 -12.94
C THR A 357 -0.04 11.45 -12.57
N ALA A 358 -0.97 12.04 -13.29
CA ALA A 358 -1.55 13.34 -12.93
C ALA A 358 -2.46 13.25 -11.69
N ASP A 359 -2.96 12.05 -11.36
CA ASP A 359 -3.72 11.78 -10.17
C ASP A 359 -2.80 11.77 -8.93
N ASN A 360 -2.90 12.79 -8.11
CA ASN A 360 -2.15 12.91 -6.87
C ASN A 360 -3.02 12.79 -5.61
N SER A 361 -4.25 12.30 -5.76
CA SER A 361 -5.21 12.14 -4.67
C SER A 361 -4.70 11.20 -3.58
N VAL A 362 -4.00 10.13 -3.96
CA VAL A 362 -3.35 9.19 -3.03
C VAL A 362 -2.02 9.76 -2.53
N THR A 363 -1.18 10.17 -3.46
CA THR A 363 0.22 10.52 -3.16
C THR A 363 0.39 11.86 -2.47
N GLY A 364 -0.52 12.80 -2.69
CA GLY A 364 -0.51 14.13 -2.06
C GLY A 364 -0.57 14.06 -0.53
N PRO A 365 -1.59 13.43 0.07
CA PRO A 365 -1.68 13.22 1.51
C PRO A 365 -0.49 12.48 2.11
N ILE A 366 -0.01 11.42 1.45
CA ILE A 366 1.16 10.65 1.89
C ILE A 366 2.42 11.53 1.91
N LEU A 367 2.69 12.28 0.82
CA LEU A 367 3.84 13.16 0.75
C LEU A 367 3.81 14.28 1.80
N LYS A 368 2.63 14.87 2.02
CA LYS A 368 2.41 15.88 3.06
C LYS A 368 2.73 15.32 4.44
N TRP A 369 2.24 14.11 4.73
CA TRP A 369 2.52 13.42 5.98
C TRP A 369 4.01 13.08 6.13
N MET A 370 4.66 12.48 5.13
CA MET A 370 6.10 12.17 5.17
C MET A 370 6.97 13.41 5.44
N LYS A 371 6.57 14.58 4.92
CA LYS A 371 7.26 15.86 5.18
C LYS A 371 7.07 16.35 6.61
N SER A 372 5.96 16.03 7.27
CA SER A 372 5.67 16.41 8.65
C SER A 372 6.38 15.53 9.70
N VAL A 373 6.78 14.31 9.35
CA VAL A 373 7.49 13.39 10.24
C VAL A 373 8.95 13.83 10.38
N LYS A 374 9.39 14.02 11.63
CA LYS A 374 10.74 14.51 12.00
C LYS A 374 11.78 13.40 12.09
#